data_9ada0048017076a2362dd21cb084040b
#
_entry.id   9ada0048017076a2362dd21cb084040b
#
_cell.length_a   1.000
_cell.length_b   1.000
_cell.length_c   1.000
_cell.angle_alpha   90.00
_cell.angle_beta   90.00
_cell.angle_gamma   90.00
#
_symmetry.space_group_name_H-M   'P 1'
#
loop_
_entity.id
_entity.type
_entity.pdbx_description
1 polymer ?
#
loop_
_entity_poly.entity_id
_entity_poly.type
_entity_poly.pdbx_seq_one_letter_code
_entity_poly.pdbx_strand_id
1 'polypeptide(L)'
;MTNDKVLTRLLDEARPLMPAHEHWAGLGEEGSELCQAALKMRRVLTQINRTPVTFSDALADVLEEIADVYNYMDFLGIREAAEQMAVIEEIRKNKLRRMLAERYKQ
;
A
#
# COMPACT_ATOMS: atom_id res chain seq x y z
N MET A 1 8.02 2.66 10.19
CA MET A 1 9.24 3.47 10.24
C MET A 1 10.46 2.61 9.93
N THR A 2 11.31 3.05 9.02
CA THR A 2 12.48 2.27 8.64
C THR A 2 13.74 2.80 9.33
N ASN A 3 14.63 1.87 9.72
CA ASN A 3 15.96 2.21 10.22
C ASN A 3 17.01 2.22 9.09
N ASP A 4 16.59 2.01 7.87
CA ASP A 4 17.47 2.00 6.70
C ASP A 4 17.87 3.44 6.35
N LYS A 5 19.14 3.76 6.60
CA LYS A 5 19.67 5.10 6.38
C LYS A 5 19.77 5.46 4.90
N VAL A 6 19.99 4.48 4.03
CA VAL A 6 20.02 4.71 2.58
C VAL A 6 18.63 5.08 2.09
N LEU A 7 17.61 4.33 2.50
CA LEU A 7 16.23 4.61 2.13
C LEU A 7 15.80 5.99 2.62
N THR A 8 16.09 6.34 3.87
CA THR A 8 15.76 7.65 4.45
C THR A 8 16.39 8.79 3.63
N ARG A 9 17.67 8.65 3.27
CA ARG A 9 18.35 9.64 2.45
C ARG A 9 17.72 9.80 1.08
N LEU A 10 17.38 8.67 0.43
CA LEU A 10 16.76 8.71 -0.89
C LEU A 10 15.37 9.34 -0.84
N LEU A 11 14.59 9.07 0.19
CA LEU A 11 13.29 9.71 0.41
C LEU A 11 13.44 11.23 0.57
N ASP A 12 14.41 11.67 1.37
CA ASP A 12 14.66 13.10 1.59
C ASP A 12 15.11 13.81 0.31
N GLU A 13 15.91 13.15 -0.52
CA GLU A 13 16.34 13.69 -1.81
C GLU A 13 15.21 13.71 -2.85
N ALA A 14 14.36 12.68 -2.87
CA ALA A 14 13.30 12.55 -3.86
C ALA A 14 12.07 13.42 -3.54
N ARG A 15 11.74 13.59 -2.26
CA ARG A 15 10.54 14.32 -1.83
C ARG A 15 10.39 15.70 -2.49
N PRO A 16 11.42 16.55 -2.54
CA PRO A 16 11.28 17.89 -3.12
C PRO A 16 11.26 17.93 -4.65
N LEU A 17 11.40 16.81 -5.34
CA LEU A 17 11.40 16.79 -6.80
C LEU A 17 10.04 17.16 -7.40
N MET A 18 8.97 17.05 -6.61
CA MET A 18 7.64 17.47 -7.03
C MET A 18 6.95 18.24 -5.89
N PRO A 19 5.98 19.12 -6.21
CA PRO A 19 5.21 19.83 -5.18
C PRO A 19 4.46 18.89 -4.26
N ALA A 20 4.25 19.29 -2.99
CA ALA A 20 3.62 18.46 -1.98
C ALA A 20 2.23 17.96 -2.40
N HIS A 21 1.44 18.79 -3.08
CA HIS A 21 0.09 18.38 -3.52
C HIS A 21 0.13 17.26 -4.55
N GLU A 22 1.22 17.14 -5.31
CA GLU A 22 1.40 16.05 -6.28
C GLU A 22 1.70 14.71 -5.58
N HIS A 23 2.18 14.72 -4.35
CA HIS A 23 2.34 13.49 -3.58
C HIS A 23 1.00 12.84 -3.29
N TRP A 24 -0.07 13.63 -3.10
CA TRP A 24 -1.43 13.09 -2.93
C TRP A 24 -1.94 12.45 -4.22
N ALA A 25 -1.72 13.12 -5.35
CA ALA A 25 -2.07 12.55 -6.65
C ALA A 25 -1.30 11.25 -6.92
N GLY A 26 0.00 11.24 -6.60
CA GLY A 26 0.84 10.05 -6.74
C GLY A 26 0.35 8.89 -5.88
N LEU A 27 -0.02 9.17 -4.62
CA LEU A 27 -0.58 8.15 -3.74
C LEU A 27 -1.86 7.55 -4.33
N GLY A 28 -2.73 8.38 -4.89
CA GLY A 28 -3.96 7.90 -5.54
C GLY A 28 -3.68 7.04 -6.76
N GLU A 29 -2.76 7.47 -7.62
CA GLU A 29 -2.36 6.72 -8.81
C GLU A 29 -1.75 5.37 -8.46
N GLU A 30 -0.82 5.33 -7.52
CA GLU A 30 -0.17 4.09 -7.10
C GLU A 30 -1.14 3.18 -6.35
N GLY A 31 -2.08 3.74 -5.62
CA GLY A 31 -3.18 2.96 -5.02
C GLY A 31 -4.02 2.25 -6.07
N SER A 32 -4.30 2.93 -7.18
CA SER A 32 -5.02 2.34 -8.33
C SER A 32 -4.21 1.20 -8.96
N GLU A 33 -2.91 1.39 -9.15
CA GLU A 33 -2.01 0.34 -9.68
C GLU A 33 -1.95 -0.86 -8.74
N LEU A 34 -1.89 -0.62 -7.44
CA LEU A 34 -1.92 -1.70 -6.44
C LEU A 34 -3.24 -2.47 -6.51
N CYS A 35 -4.35 -1.77 -6.70
CA CYS A 35 -5.66 -2.40 -6.87
C CYS A 35 -5.65 -3.37 -8.07
N GLN A 36 -5.12 -2.92 -9.20
CA GLN A 36 -5.03 -3.75 -10.42
C GLN A 36 -4.13 -4.97 -10.19
N ALA A 37 -2.99 -4.79 -9.56
CA ALA A 37 -2.06 -5.88 -9.26
C ALA A 37 -2.68 -6.92 -8.30
N ALA A 38 -3.39 -6.46 -7.28
CA ALA A 38 -4.07 -7.34 -6.32
C ALA A 38 -5.18 -8.16 -6.99
N LEU A 39 -5.99 -7.53 -7.86
CA LEU A 39 -7.04 -8.23 -8.60
C LEU A 39 -6.47 -9.24 -9.60
N LYS A 40 -5.35 -8.92 -10.21
CA LYS A 40 -4.62 -9.85 -11.08
C LYS A 40 -4.15 -11.07 -10.28
N MET A 41 -3.60 -10.86 -9.08
CA MET A 41 -3.23 -11.97 -8.19
C MET A 41 -4.44 -12.84 -7.85
N ARG A 42 -5.60 -12.23 -7.56
CA ARG A 42 -6.83 -12.97 -7.30
C ARG A 42 -7.20 -13.88 -8.48
N ARG A 43 -7.10 -13.36 -9.72
CA ARG A 43 -7.38 -14.15 -10.93
C ARG A 43 -6.43 -15.32 -11.07
N VAL A 44 -5.13 -15.10 -10.78
CA VAL A 44 -4.13 -16.18 -10.81
C VAL A 44 -4.48 -17.30 -9.81
N LEU A 45 -4.87 -16.91 -8.60
CA LEU A 45 -5.17 -17.85 -7.53
C LEU A 45 -6.48 -18.61 -7.76
N THR A 46 -7.48 -17.97 -8.34
CA THR A 46 -8.81 -18.58 -8.55
C THR A 46 -8.94 -19.22 -9.91
N GLN A 47 -8.04 -18.94 -10.85
CA GLN A 47 -8.07 -19.43 -12.22
C GLN A 47 -9.40 -19.14 -12.96
N ILE A 48 -10.17 -18.17 -12.49
CA ILE A 48 -11.42 -17.76 -13.12
C ILE A 48 -11.18 -17.26 -14.54
N ASN A 49 -10.09 -16.51 -14.72
CA ASN A 49 -9.61 -16.09 -16.02
C ASN A 49 -8.22 -16.68 -16.24
N ARG A 50 -8.07 -17.42 -17.33
CA ARG A 50 -6.76 -17.99 -17.69
C ARG A 50 -5.79 -16.88 -18.07
N THR A 51 -5.17 -16.28 -17.06
CA THR A 51 -4.12 -15.30 -17.25
C THR A 51 -2.80 -16.06 -17.34
N PRO A 52 -2.03 -15.93 -18.43
CA PRO A 52 -0.77 -16.65 -18.59
C PRO A 52 0.34 -16.01 -17.75
N VAL A 53 0.09 -15.80 -16.47
CA VAL A 53 0.99 -15.19 -15.52
C VAL A 53 1.15 -16.13 -14.35
N THR A 54 2.39 -16.35 -13.95
CA THR A 54 2.68 -17.20 -12.79
C THR A 54 2.36 -16.47 -11.48
N PHE A 55 2.15 -17.22 -10.42
CA PHE A 55 2.01 -16.66 -9.07
C PHE A 55 3.22 -15.78 -8.71
N SER A 56 4.43 -16.24 -9.04
CA SER A 56 5.66 -15.53 -8.72
C SER A 56 5.70 -14.15 -9.41
N ASP A 57 5.33 -14.08 -10.69
CA ASP A 57 5.29 -12.82 -11.44
C ASP A 57 4.20 -11.88 -10.89
N ALA A 58 3.03 -12.41 -10.58
CA ALA A 58 1.94 -11.62 -10.01
C ALA A 58 2.32 -11.08 -8.62
N LEU A 59 3.00 -11.86 -7.80
CA LEU A 59 3.49 -11.41 -6.49
C LEU A 59 4.54 -10.30 -6.65
N ALA A 60 5.46 -10.44 -7.60
CA ALA A 60 6.46 -9.41 -7.87
C ALA A 60 5.79 -8.07 -8.22
N ASP A 61 4.74 -8.09 -9.04
CA ASP A 61 3.99 -6.89 -9.39
C ASP A 61 3.33 -6.26 -8.16
N VAL A 62 2.72 -7.07 -7.28
CA VAL A 62 2.11 -6.58 -6.04
C VAL A 62 3.15 -5.91 -5.15
N LEU A 63 4.32 -6.54 -4.97
CA LEU A 63 5.39 -6.00 -4.13
C LEU A 63 5.93 -4.68 -4.68
N GLU A 64 6.05 -4.57 -6.00
CA GLU A 64 6.47 -3.32 -6.65
C GLU A 64 5.48 -2.19 -6.38
N GLU A 65 4.19 -2.47 -6.52
CA GLU A 65 3.14 -1.45 -6.29
C GLU A 65 3.04 -1.06 -4.81
N ILE A 66 3.26 -2.01 -3.90
CA ILE A 66 3.33 -1.69 -2.46
C ILE A 66 4.51 -0.75 -2.20
N ALA A 67 5.65 -0.99 -2.83
CA ALA A 67 6.83 -0.13 -2.68
C ALA A 67 6.52 1.30 -3.14
N ASP A 68 5.84 1.46 -4.27
CA ASP A 68 5.44 2.76 -4.79
C ASP A 68 4.48 3.48 -3.86
N VAL A 69 3.48 2.79 -3.33
CA VAL A 69 2.53 3.35 -2.35
C VAL A 69 3.26 3.79 -1.09
N TYR A 70 4.18 2.97 -0.59
CA TYR A 70 4.97 3.32 0.60
C TYR A 70 5.80 4.58 0.39
N ASN A 71 6.40 4.74 -0.80
CA ASN A 71 7.18 5.94 -1.08
C ASN A 71 6.32 7.20 -0.97
N TYR A 72 5.12 7.21 -1.56
CA TYR A 72 4.24 8.37 -1.46
C TYR A 72 3.71 8.59 -0.05
N MET A 73 3.41 7.54 0.70
CA MET A 73 3.04 7.66 2.12
C MET A 73 4.18 8.31 2.92
N ASP A 74 5.42 7.93 2.63
CA ASP A 74 6.58 8.47 3.33
C ASP A 74 6.91 9.91 2.88
N PHE A 75 6.71 10.25 1.60
CA PHE A 75 6.80 11.64 1.15
C PHE A 75 5.82 12.53 1.91
N LEU A 76 4.62 12.02 2.20
CA LEU A 76 3.58 12.74 2.95
C LEU A 76 3.80 12.69 4.46
N GLY A 77 4.77 11.93 4.94
CA GLY A 77 5.07 11.79 6.36
C GLY A 77 4.02 11.05 7.18
N ILE A 78 3.12 10.30 6.54
CA ILE A 78 2.00 9.65 7.22
C ILE A 78 2.48 8.66 8.28
N ARG A 79 3.45 7.81 7.93
CA ARG A 79 3.93 6.76 8.84
C ARG A 79 4.91 7.25 9.91
N GLU A 80 5.46 8.45 9.74
CA GLU A 80 6.41 9.03 10.69
C GLU A 80 5.72 9.80 11.82
N ALA A 81 4.47 10.23 11.60
CA ALA A 81 3.70 10.96 12.60
C ALA A 81 3.04 9.99 13.57
N ALA A 82 3.55 9.92 14.79
CA ALA A 82 3.05 8.98 15.81
C ALA A 82 1.55 9.14 16.07
N GLU A 83 1.04 10.37 16.08
CA GLU A 83 -0.38 10.64 16.27
C GLU A 83 -1.25 10.06 15.14
N GLN A 84 -0.80 10.23 13.89
CA GLN A 84 -1.51 9.69 12.73
C GLN A 84 -1.48 8.16 12.74
N MET A 85 -0.35 7.56 13.08
CA MET A 85 -0.23 6.11 13.16
C MET A 85 -1.13 5.55 14.26
N ALA A 86 -1.26 6.21 15.39
CA ALA A 86 -2.17 5.81 16.46
C ALA A 86 -3.63 5.83 15.99
N VAL A 87 -4.02 6.84 15.23
CA VAL A 87 -5.37 6.94 14.64
C VAL A 87 -5.60 5.79 13.66
N ILE A 88 -4.64 5.53 12.78
CA ILE A 88 -4.73 4.44 11.80
C ILE A 88 -4.89 3.10 12.51
N GLU A 89 -4.10 2.84 13.54
CA GLU A 89 -4.18 1.59 14.29
C GLU A 89 -5.53 1.40 14.96
N GLU A 90 -6.09 2.45 15.55
CA GLU A 90 -7.41 2.38 16.18
C GLU A 90 -8.51 2.10 15.14
N ILE A 91 -8.45 2.75 13.99
CA ILE A 91 -9.37 2.49 12.89
C ILE A 91 -9.27 1.02 12.43
N ARG A 92 -8.04 0.51 12.30
CA ARG A 92 -7.80 -0.89 11.91
C ARG A 92 -8.44 -1.86 12.89
N LYS A 93 -8.24 -1.64 14.20
CA LYS A 93 -8.82 -2.49 15.23
C LYS A 93 -10.34 -2.52 15.14
N ASN A 94 -10.96 -1.36 14.98
CA ASN A 94 -12.40 -1.26 14.88
C ASN A 94 -12.96 -1.96 13.65
N LYS A 95 -12.27 -1.82 12.51
CA LYS A 95 -12.67 -2.52 11.27
C LYS A 95 -12.55 -4.03 11.42
N LEU A 96 -11.48 -4.51 12.04
CA LEU A 96 -11.29 -5.95 12.27
C LEU A 96 -12.32 -6.51 13.24
N ARG A 97 -12.64 -5.76 14.29
CA ARG A 97 -13.70 -6.16 15.24
C ARG A 97 -15.05 -6.32 14.54
N ARG A 98 -15.39 -5.40 13.63
CA ARG A 98 -16.62 -5.50 12.84
C ARG A 98 -16.64 -6.71 11.92
N MET A 99 -15.53 -6.97 11.24
CA MET A 99 -15.40 -8.15 10.39
C MET A 99 -15.61 -9.44 11.17
N LEU A 100 -15.02 -9.54 12.37
CA LEU A 100 -15.17 -10.70 13.24
C LEU A 100 -16.61 -10.83 13.77
N ALA A 101 -17.23 -9.72 14.16
CA ALA A 101 -18.61 -9.71 14.64
C ALA A 101 -19.60 -10.20 13.57
N GLU A 102 -19.42 -9.78 12.34
CA GLU A 102 -20.26 -10.23 11.22
C GLU A 102 -20.09 -11.71 10.94
N ARG A 103 -18.86 -12.22 11.05
CA ARG A 103 -18.59 -13.66 10.86
C ARG A 103 -19.42 -14.52 11.82
N TYR A 104 -19.61 -14.05 13.05
CA TYR A 104 -20.36 -14.80 14.07
C TYR A 104 -21.88 -14.65 13.97
N LYS A 105 -22.37 -13.77 13.10
CA LYS A 105 -23.81 -13.60 12.86
C LYS A 105 -24.37 -14.58 11.84
N GLN A 106 -23.51 -15.25 11.11
CA GLN A 106 -23.92 -16.19 10.03
C GLN A 106 -24.15 -17.60 10.56
#